data_a034c93e1c433122ed714d87f7e9d69c
#
_entry.id   a034c93e1c433122ed714d87f7e9d69c
#
_cell.length_a   1.000
_cell.length_b   1.000
_cell.length_c   1.000
_cell.angle_alpha   90.00
_cell.angle_beta   90.00
_cell.angle_gamma   90.00
#
_symmetry.space_group_name_H-M   'P 1'
#
loop_
_entity.id
_entity.type
_entity.pdbx_description
1 polymer ?
#
loop_
_entity_poly.entity_id
_entity_poly.type
_entity_poly.pdbx_seq_one_letter_code
_entity_poly.pdbx_strand_id
1 'polypeptide(L)'
;MKNKLTIIFFIILTIFFHHCSKSDGDKIFAKYADGQLTRSDLVDRFGGKKVNTILSSGSYLNTIQDLVYKKIIFDHHSDLIDNEYIKNDIQRISNDQKLKRVLDYLVNNYSLNDSIISFISTAELSKYTIQDIVVTHRLSYSQHKDRSKKEAHTIANRIKERIETQQITFDEAVSIYVEHPSIKLRNGILGPLRYGKLPKELNDVIWQSSPGQIIGPVETKFGYHIFRTVKRENIDDPKQQNRKKSIKKEIKGGRYGFLDEYTDLQAEQWFHAFGGEIHVDEIDTLWQIADSLGLFVTPNGISIHSLDKTNYNSPLAKINNQNLPISWFIDQAKKQGTYDKSNFVKAYFLYNTLKDMLHRYSAIMWFEKNKTIFDHKKTHRLIKIKQEDYLFDTFMKQEMEKDSTLTNSVILNRLAIQYDLEINDHLPQLN
;
A
#
# COMPACT_ATOMS: atom_id res chain seq x y z
N MET A 1 43.60 -23.05 0.15
CA MET A 1 43.21 -22.42 -1.14
C MET A 1 41.80 -21.87 -0.94
N LYS A 2 41.71 -20.55 -0.98
CA LYS A 2 40.47 -19.77 -0.73
C LYS A 2 39.66 -19.73 -2.03
N ASN A 3 38.39 -20.09 -2.00
CA ASN A 3 37.43 -19.66 -3.00
C ASN A 3 36.31 -18.91 -2.34
N LYS A 4 36.38 -17.59 -2.44
CA LYS A 4 35.28 -16.67 -2.15
C LYS A 4 34.28 -16.77 -3.31
N LEU A 5 33.11 -17.29 -3.05
CA LEU A 5 31.99 -17.15 -3.97
C LEU A 5 31.28 -15.83 -3.63
N THR A 6 31.68 -14.77 -4.30
CA THR A 6 31.00 -13.49 -4.29
C THR A 6 29.80 -13.63 -5.22
N ILE A 7 28.61 -13.79 -4.67
CA ILE A 7 27.37 -13.70 -5.44
C ILE A 7 27.11 -12.21 -5.69
N ILE A 8 27.57 -11.75 -6.84
CA ILE A 8 27.22 -10.44 -7.40
C ILE A 8 25.80 -10.59 -7.95
N PHE A 9 24.84 -10.00 -7.23
CA PHE A 9 23.50 -9.77 -7.77
C PHE A 9 23.61 -8.66 -8.83
N PHE A 10 23.97 -9.06 -10.04
CA PHE A 10 23.75 -8.25 -11.22
C PHE A 10 22.24 -8.17 -11.44
N ILE A 11 21.63 -7.07 -11.01
CA ILE A 11 20.40 -6.59 -11.64
C ILE A 11 20.88 -6.11 -13.03
N ILE A 12 20.92 -7.05 -13.96
CA ILE A 12 21.05 -6.74 -15.37
C ILE A 12 19.76 -6.00 -15.71
N LEU A 13 19.85 -4.67 -15.72
CA LEU A 13 19.00 -3.84 -16.57
C LEU A 13 19.40 -4.21 -18.00
N THR A 14 18.95 -5.38 -18.48
CA THR A 14 19.03 -5.70 -19.89
C THR A 14 18.05 -4.75 -20.56
N ILE A 15 18.60 -3.58 -20.93
CA ILE A 15 18.11 -2.83 -22.06
C ILE A 15 18.31 -3.78 -23.24
N PHE A 16 17.30 -4.62 -23.48
CA PHE A 16 17.19 -5.29 -24.75
C PHE A 16 16.95 -4.20 -25.78
N PHE A 17 18.04 -3.76 -26.41
CA PHE A 17 17.97 -3.22 -27.76
C PHE A 17 17.40 -4.34 -28.64
N HIS A 18 16.12 -4.58 -28.54
CA HIS A 18 15.43 -5.20 -29.63
C HIS A 18 15.31 -4.12 -30.72
N HIS A 19 16.20 -4.20 -31.67
CA HIS A 19 15.89 -3.76 -33.01
C HIS A 19 14.61 -4.50 -33.41
N CYS A 20 13.48 -3.90 -33.02
CA CYS A 20 12.18 -4.35 -33.51
C CYS A 20 12.21 -4.03 -35.00
N SER A 21 12.23 -5.05 -35.83
CA SER A 21 12.07 -4.91 -37.28
C SER A 21 10.93 -3.92 -37.54
N LYS A 22 11.27 -2.81 -38.20
CA LYS A 22 10.32 -1.79 -38.63
C LYS A 22 9.22 -2.50 -39.40
N SER A 23 7.99 -2.46 -38.92
CA SER A 23 6.83 -2.66 -39.80
C SER A 23 6.84 -1.47 -40.76
N ASP A 24 6.98 -1.73 -42.04
CA ASP A 24 6.80 -0.75 -43.11
C ASP A 24 5.48 -0.01 -42.88
N GLY A 25 5.55 1.26 -42.47
CA GLY A 25 4.35 2.11 -42.35
C GLY A 25 4.18 2.90 -41.06
N ASP A 26 5.09 2.85 -40.05
CA ASP A 26 4.90 3.69 -38.87
C ASP A 26 5.31 5.15 -39.16
N LYS A 27 4.35 6.07 -39.11
CA LYS A 27 4.58 7.49 -39.44
C LYS A 27 5.51 8.11 -38.42
N ILE A 28 6.60 8.75 -38.89
CA ILE A 28 7.57 9.46 -38.09
C ILE A 28 7.18 10.92 -37.96
N PHE A 29 7.03 11.42 -36.73
CA PHE A 29 6.70 12.80 -36.41
C PHE A 29 7.90 13.65 -36.06
N ALA A 30 8.95 13.05 -35.50
CA ALA A 30 10.20 13.73 -35.23
C ALA A 30 11.37 12.75 -35.30
N LYS A 31 12.56 13.28 -35.63
CA LYS A 31 13.85 12.57 -35.58
C LYS A 31 14.79 13.35 -34.69
N TYR A 32 15.68 12.67 -33.98
CA TYR A 32 16.74 13.26 -33.17
C TYR A 32 17.89 12.27 -33.04
N ALA A 33 19.10 12.73 -33.15
CA ALA A 33 20.29 11.87 -33.08
C ALA A 33 20.07 10.47 -33.72
N ASP A 34 20.04 9.41 -32.93
CA ASP A 34 19.76 8.03 -33.34
C ASP A 34 18.31 7.57 -33.04
N GLY A 35 17.44 8.48 -32.59
CA GLY A 35 16.05 8.20 -32.18
C GLY A 35 14.98 8.81 -33.09
N GLN A 36 13.76 8.41 -32.86
CA GLN A 36 12.60 8.97 -33.56
C GLN A 36 11.33 8.88 -32.71
N LEU A 37 10.39 9.80 -32.94
CA LEU A 37 9.02 9.76 -32.41
C LEU A 37 8.08 9.32 -33.50
N THR A 38 7.31 8.25 -33.24
CA THR A 38 6.44 7.63 -34.23
C THR A 38 4.96 7.69 -33.83
N ARG A 39 4.07 7.32 -34.77
CA ARG A 39 2.65 7.18 -34.49
C ARG A 39 2.39 6.12 -33.41
N SER A 40 3.20 5.06 -33.39
CA SER A 40 3.10 4.01 -32.36
C SER A 40 3.36 4.58 -30.97
N ASP A 41 4.36 5.44 -30.80
CA ASP A 41 4.65 6.09 -29.50
C ASP A 41 3.45 6.92 -29.02
N LEU A 42 2.77 7.65 -29.93
CA LEU A 42 1.56 8.40 -29.58
C LEU A 42 0.40 7.47 -29.19
N VAL A 43 0.19 6.40 -29.97
CA VAL A 43 -0.86 5.42 -29.69
C VAL A 43 -0.63 4.74 -28.33
N ASP A 44 0.61 4.44 -28.03
CA ASP A 44 1.01 3.86 -26.75
C ASP A 44 0.68 4.77 -25.58
N ARG A 45 0.86 6.08 -25.76
CA ARG A 45 0.64 7.07 -24.69
C ARG A 45 -0.84 7.49 -24.55
N PHE A 46 -1.54 7.69 -25.65
CA PHE A 46 -2.87 8.28 -25.65
C PHE A 46 -4.00 7.32 -26.05
N GLY A 47 -3.69 6.21 -26.70
CA GLY A 47 -4.66 5.33 -27.35
C GLY A 47 -5.08 5.83 -28.74
N GLY A 48 -5.34 4.90 -29.66
CA GLY A 48 -5.53 5.20 -31.08
C GLY A 48 -6.63 6.22 -31.39
N LYS A 49 -7.78 6.17 -30.69
CA LYS A 49 -8.88 7.15 -30.91
C LYS A 49 -8.44 8.58 -30.55
N LYS A 50 -7.75 8.75 -29.43
CA LYS A 50 -7.28 10.06 -28.96
C LYS A 50 -6.15 10.62 -29.84
N VAL A 51 -5.30 9.76 -30.39
CA VAL A 51 -4.26 10.16 -31.32
C VAL A 51 -4.84 10.84 -32.55
N ASN A 52 -5.87 10.28 -33.17
CA ASN A 52 -6.53 10.88 -34.31
C ASN A 52 -7.09 12.28 -33.97
N THR A 53 -7.70 12.45 -32.80
CA THR A 53 -8.14 13.75 -32.30
C THR A 53 -6.99 14.74 -32.11
N ILE A 54 -5.86 14.30 -31.56
CA ILE A 54 -4.68 15.15 -31.38
C ILE A 54 -4.14 15.58 -32.74
N LEU A 55 -3.96 14.65 -33.65
CA LEU A 55 -3.40 14.93 -34.99
C LEU A 55 -4.30 15.83 -35.83
N SER A 56 -5.62 15.84 -35.60
CA SER A 56 -6.57 16.76 -36.28
C SER A 56 -6.70 18.10 -35.57
N SER A 57 -6.07 18.31 -34.42
CA SER A 57 -6.15 19.57 -33.67
C SER A 57 -5.05 20.55 -34.09
N GLY A 58 -5.31 21.86 -33.98
CA GLY A 58 -4.31 22.90 -34.24
C GLY A 58 -3.12 22.90 -33.25
N SER A 59 -3.19 22.10 -32.20
CA SER A 59 -2.15 21.99 -31.15
C SER A 59 -1.29 20.72 -31.25
N TYR A 60 -1.39 19.97 -32.35
CA TYR A 60 -0.65 18.70 -32.47
C TYR A 60 0.86 18.87 -32.36
N LEU A 61 1.43 19.96 -32.94
CA LEU A 61 2.86 20.24 -32.86
C LEU A 61 3.36 20.40 -31.43
N ASN A 62 2.60 21.08 -30.57
CA ASN A 62 2.96 21.20 -29.14
C ASN A 62 3.02 19.83 -28.46
N THR A 63 2.10 18.93 -28.82
CA THR A 63 2.09 17.55 -28.28
C THR A 63 3.30 16.76 -28.77
N ILE A 64 3.65 16.89 -30.07
CA ILE A 64 4.84 16.24 -30.65
C ILE A 64 6.11 16.77 -29.98
N GLN A 65 6.23 18.10 -29.82
CA GLN A 65 7.37 18.74 -29.15
C GLN A 65 7.52 18.23 -27.71
N ASP A 66 6.45 18.24 -26.91
CA ASP A 66 6.50 17.73 -25.54
C ASP A 66 6.99 16.28 -25.49
N LEU A 67 6.47 15.42 -26.35
CA LEU A 67 6.82 14.02 -26.35
C LEU A 67 8.23 13.73 -26.83
N VAL A 68 8.71 14.43 -27.86
CA VAL A 68 10.05 14.18 -28.39
C VAL A 68 11.11 14.60 -27.37
N TYR A 69 10.93 15.70 -26.64
CA TYR A 69 11.84 16.10 -25.59
C TYR A 69 11.90 15.09 -24.43
N LYS A 70 10.74 14.57 -24.02
CA LYS A 70 10.67 13.49 -23.01
C LYS A 70 11.45 12.26 -23.45
N LYS A 71 11.32 11.91 -24.72
CA LYS A 71 11.99 10.76 -25.30
C LYS A 71 13.50 10.99 -25.43
N ILE A 72 13.94 12.17 -25.86
CA ILE A 72 15.36 12.57 -25.88
C ILE A 72 15.98 12.41 -24.48
N ILE A 73 15.35 12.95 -23.46
CA ILE A 73 15.87 12.84 -22.08
C ILE A 73 15.93 11.39 -21.64
N PHE A 74 14.89 10.62 -21.90
CA PHE A 74 14.85 9.20 -21.53
C PHE A 74 15.96 8.38 -22.23
N ASP A 75 16.20 8.64 -23.51
CA ASP A 75 17.11 7.86 -24.34
C ASP A 75 18.59 8.27 -24.12
N HIS A 76 18.88 9.55 -23.80
CA HIS A 76 20.24 10.08 -23.79
C HIS A 76 20.75 10.61 -22.43
N HIS A 77 19.89 10.72 -21.43
CA HIS A 77 20.27 11.19 -20.10
C HIS A 77 20.16 10.08 -19.03
N SER A 78 20.69 8.90 -19.37
CA SER A 78 20.75 7.76 -18.43
C SER A 78 21.60 8.03 -17.20
N ASP A 79 22.52 8.99 -17.25
CA ASP A 79 23.31 9.50 -16.11
C ASP A 79 22.46 10.03 -14.97
N LEU A 80 21.25 10.49 -15.25
CA LEU A 80 20.29 10.86 -14.21
C LEU A 80 19.96 9.70 -13.26
N ILE A 81 19.95 8.46 -13.79
CA ILE A 81 19.61 7.24 -13.03
C ILE A 81 20.76 6.81 -12.11
N ASP A 82 21.98 7.34 -12.28
CA ASP A 82 23.10 7.08 -11.38
C ASP A 82 22.86 7.71 -9.99
N ASN A 83 22.01 8.70 -9.91
CA ASN A 83 21.55 9.26 -8.64
C ASN A 83 20.63 8.27 -7.90
N GLU A 84 21.00 7.88 -6.68
CA GLU A 84 20.27 6.88 -5.89
C GLU A 84 18.79 7.29 -5.64
N TYR A 85 18.51 8.59 -5.42
CA TYR A 85 17.13 9.07 -5.22
C TYR A 85 16.29 8.90 -6.48
N ILE A 86 16.83 9.29 -7.64
CA ILE A 86 16.14 9.14 -8.93
C ILE A 86 15.89 7.67 -9.23
N LYS A 87 16.89 6.81 -8.99
CA LYS A 87 16.79 5.36 -9.15
C LYS A 87 15.67 4.76 -8.28
N ASN A 88 15.58 5.20 -7.02
CA ASN A 88 14.51 4.75 -6.12
C ASN A 88 13.13 5.23 -6.59
N ASP A 89 13.02 6.46 -7.08
CA ASP A 89 11.76 6.99 -7.65
C ASP A 89 11.33 6.25 -8.92
N ILE A 90 12.26 5.91 -9.80
CA ILE A 90 12.03 5.07 -10.97
C ILE A 90 11.49 3.68 -10.55
N GLN A 91 12.08 3.07 -9.52
CA GLN A 91 11.61 1.81 -8.99
C GLN A 91 10.23 1.95 -8.36
N ARG A 92 9.97 3.04 -7.64
CA ARG A 92 8.66 3.36 -7.05
C ARG A 92 7.58 3.48 -8.13
N ILE A 93 7.83 4.22 -9.20
CA ILE A 93 6.92 4.34 -10.34
C ILE A 93 6.55 2.95 -10.89
N SER A 94 7.55 2.08 -11.06
CA SER A 94 7.33 0.71 -11.51
C SER A 94 6.42 -0.08 -10.55
N ASN A 95 6.75 -0.05 -9.27
CA ASN A 95 6.01 -0.77 -8.24
C ASN A 95 4.54 -0.28 -8.12
N ASP A 96 4.32 1.02 -8.15
CA ASP A 96 2.98 1.62 -8.05
C ASP A 96 2.10 1.22 -9.23
N GLN A 97 2.65 1.15 -10.46
CA GLN A 97 1.89 0.68 -11.61
C GLN A 97 1.50 -0.80 -11.49
N LYS A 98 2.39 -1.66 -11.00
CA LYS A 98 2.12 -3.09 -10.75
C LYS A 98 1.06 -3.26 -9.67
N LEU A 99 1.22 -2.58 -8.54
CA LEU A 99 0.24 -2.61 -7.44
C LEU A 99 -1.14 -2.12 -7.87
N LYS A 100 -1.18 -1.07 -8.70
CA LYS A 100 -2.45 -0.60 -9.28
C LYS A 100 -3.13 -1.70 -10.09
N ARG A 101 -2.39 -2.49 -10.90
CA ARG A 101 -2.97 -3.61 -11.65
C ARG A 101 -3.50 -4.71 -10.74
N VAL A 102 -2.77 -5.01 -9.67
CA VAL A 102 -3.22 -5.97 -8.65
C VAL A 102 -4.51 -5.49 -7.98
N LEU A 103 -4.57 -4.24 -7.57
CA LEU A 103 -5.76 -3.66 -6.94
C LEU A 103 -6.95 -3.64 -7.91
N ASP A 104 -6.76 -3.20 -9.16
CA ASP A 104 -7.79 -3.23 -10.19
C ASP A 104 -8.34 -4.67 -10.39
N TYR A 105 -7.45 -5.66 -10.39
CA TYR A 105 -7.84 -7.07 -10.48
C TYR A 105 -8.69 -7.49 -9.27
N LEU A 106 -8.24 -7.18 -8.05
CA LEU A 106 -8.97 -7.54 -6.82
C LEU A 106 -10.36 -6.90 -6.78
N VAL A 107 -10.46 -5.60 -7.07
CA VAL A 107 -11.73 -4.88 -7.09
C VAL A 107 -12.70 -5.43 -8.14
N ASN A 108 -12.19 -5.79 -9.34
CA ASN A 108 -13.01 -6.33 -10.41
C ASN A 108 -13.46 -7.78 -10.15
N ASN A 109 -12.67 -8.55 -9.42
CA ASN A 109 -12.97 -9.94 -9.08
C ASN A 109 -13.63 -10.10 -7.69
N TYR A 110 -13.78 -9.01 -6.94
CA TYR A 110 -14.50 -9.04 -5.67
C TYR A 110 -15.97 -9.37 -5.89
N SER A 111 -16.35 -10.57 -5.50
CA SER A 111 -17.75 -11.04 -5.59
C SER A 111 -18.47 -10.77 -4.26
N LEU A 112 -19.41 -9.85 -4.28
CA LEU A 112 -20.31 -9.62 -3.17
C LEU A 112 -21.35 -10.73 -3.10
N ASN A 113 -21.31 -11.51 -2.03
CA ASN A 113 -22.30 -12.50 -1.73
C ASN A 113 -23.61 -11.82 -1.27
N ASP A 114 -24.73 -12.20 -1.85
CA ASP A 114 -26.06 -11.69 -1.46
C ASP A 114 -26.39 -11.97 0.02
N SER A 115 -25.79 -13.01 0.64
CA SER A 115 -25.92 -13.28 2.07
C SER A 115 -25.30 -12.16 2.91
N ILE A 116 -24.15 -11.60 2.52
CA ILE A 116 -23.50 -10.46 3.18
C ILE A 116 -24.40 -9.23 3.11
N ILE A 117 -24.96 -8.93 1.92
CA ILE A 117 -25.86 -7.80 1.73
C ILE A 117 -27.11 -7.95 2.62
N SER A 118 -27.67 -9.16 2.66
CA SER A 118 -28.82 -9.46 3.49
C SER A 118 -28.50 -9.36 4.98
N PHE A 119 -27.36 -9.87 5.41
CA PHE A 119 -26.86 -9.74 6.78
C PHE A 119 -26.73 -8.26 7.19
N ILE A 120 -26.02 -7.44 6.40
CA ILE A 120 -25.86 -6.00 6.69
C ILE A 120 -27.23 -5.30 6.75
N SER A 121 -28.10 -5.59 5.79
CA SER A 121 -29.45 -5.02 5.75
C SER A 121 -30.24 -5.31 7.02
N THR A 122 -30.09 -6.50 7.60
CA THR A 122 -30.71 -6.89 8.85
C THR A 122 -29.97 -6.30 10.07
N ALA A 123 -28.63 -6.31 10.03
CA ALA A 123 -27.79 -5.81 11.10
C ALA A 123 -28.00 -4.31 11.36
N GLU A 124 -28.23 -3.51 10.31
CA GLU A 124 -28.51 -2.08 10.44
C GLU A 124 -29.84 -1.76 11.15
N LEU A 125 -30.75 -2.74 11.26
CA LEU A 125 -32.02 -2.61 12.01
C LEU A 125 -31.87 -2.86 13.50
N SER A 126 -30.64 -3.05 13.98
CA SER A 126 -30.40 -3.28 15.39
C SER A 126 -29.35 -2.35 15.94
N LYS A 127 -29.49 -1.98 17.20
CA LYS A 127 -28.44 -1.37 18.02
C LYS A 127 -28.05 -2.34 19.10
N TYR A 128 -26.79 -2.38 19.43
CA TYR A 128 -26.23 -3.21 20.48
C TYR A 128 -25.59 -2.35 21.57
N THR A 129 -25.83 -2.71 22.81
CA THR A 129 -25.04 -2.25 23.95
C THR A 129 -24.24 -3.44 24.45
N ILE A 130 -22.95 -3.27 24.55
CA ILE A 130 -22.02 -4.29 25.01
C ILE A 130 -21.31 -3.82 26.26
N GLN A 131 -20.73 -4.75 26.99
CA GLN A 131 -19.74 -4.50 28.01
C GLN A 131 -18.44 -5.15 27.58
N ASP A 132 -17.33 -4.41 27.60
CA ASP A 132 -16.08 -4.78 26.95
C ASP A 132 -14.89 -4.65 27.89
N ILE A 133 -13.99 -5.64 27.84
CA ILE A 133 -12.70 -5.67 28.52
C ILE A 133 -11.63 -5.79 27.41
N VAL A 134 -10.73 -4.83 27.35
CA VAL A 134 -9.64 -4.82 26.36
C VAL A 134 -8.32 -5.05 27.08
N VAL A 135 -7.62 -6.10 26.69
CA VAL A 135 -6.25 -6.38 27.15
C VAL A 135 -5.27 -5.85 26.09
N THR A 136 -4.63 -4.75 26.42
CA THR A 136 -3.70 -4.05 25.50
C THR A 136 -2.29 -4.67 25.56
N HIS A 137 -1.48 -4.38 24.53
CA HIS A 137 -0.06 -4.82 24.45
C HIS A 137 0.79 -3.78 23.70
N ARG A 138 2.11 -3.94 23.66
CA ARG A 138 3.03 -2.98 23.01
C ARG A 138 2.67 -2.70 21.54
N LEU A 139 2.25 -3.74 20.82
CA LEU A 139 1.88 -3.65 19.41
C LEU A 139 0.40 -3.32 19.20
N SER A 140 -0.35 -2.86 20.21
CA SER A 140 -1.72 -2.37 20.05
C SER A 140 -1.75 -0.85 19.96
N TYR A 141 -2.81 -0.30 19.34
CA TYR A 141 -3.00 1.15 19.21
C TYR A 141 -3.06 1.85 20.59
N SER A 142 -3.71 1.22 21.56
CA SER A 142 -3.73 1.63 22.97
C SER A 142 -2.61 0.92 23.73
N GLN A 143 -1.38 1.32 23.46
CA GLN A 143 -0.15 0.65 23.89
C GLN A 143 -0.08 0.39 25.41
N HIS A 144 0.28 -0.84 25.77
CA HIS A 144 0.76 -1.19 27.12
C HIS A 144 2.26 -1.46 27.06
N LYS A 145 3.06 -0.63 27.74
CA LYS A 145 4.53 -0.62 27.56
C LYS A 145 5.22 -1.96 27.93
N ASP A 146 4.72 -2.63 28.97
CA ASP A 146 5.41 -3.78 29.58
C ASP A 146 4.79 -5.14 29.21
N ARG A 147 3.89 -5.18 28.22
CA ARG A 147 3.19 -6.41 27.87
C ARG A 147 3.37 -6.75 26.39
N SER A 148 3.90 -7.93 26.10
CA SER A 148 3.98 -8.49 24.77
C SER A 148 2.59 -8.89 24.24
N LYS A 149 2.48 -9.10 22.93
CA LYS A 149 1.25 -9.58 22.30
C LYS A 149 0.84 -10.96 22.84
N LYS A 150 1.79 -11.86 23.02
CA LYS A 150 1.57 -13.22 23.55
C LYS A 150 1.06 -13.21 24.99
N GLU A 151 1.65 -12.38 25.86
CA GLU A 151 1.19 -12.22 27.23
C GLU A 151 -0.23 -11.67 27.30
N ALA A 152 -0.56 -10.65 26.47
CA ALA A 152 -1.91 -10.11 26.40
C ALA A 152 -2.94 -11.17 26.01
N HIS A 153 -2.65 -11.99 25.00
CA HIS A 153 -3.51 -13.11 24.59
C HIS A 153 -3.71 -14.12 25.72
N THR A 154 -2.65 -14.49 26.43
CA THR A 154 -2.72 -15.40 27.59
C THR A 154 -3.57 -14.83 28.70
N ILE A 155 -3.41 -13.54 29.02
CA ILE A 155 -4.21 -12.84 30.02
C ILE A 155 -5.69 -12.80 29.61
N ALA A 156 -5.98 -12.46 28.36
CA ALA A 156 -7.35 -12.40 27.84
C ALA A 156 -8.05 -13.76 27.94
N ASN A 157 -7.38 -14.85 27.56
CA ASN A 157 -7.92 -16.19 27.71
C ASN A 157 -8.23 -16.54 29.18
N ARG A 158 -7.30 -16.21 30.10
CA ARG A 158 -7.51 -16.45 31.54
C ARG A 158 -8.68 -15.65 32.11
N ILE A 159 -8.85 -14.39 31.68
CA ILE A 159 -10.01 -13.57 32.08
C ILE A 159 -11.30 -14.25 31.65
N LYS A 160 -11.40 -14.63 30.37
CA LYS A 160 -12.55 -15.32 29.82
C LYS A 160 -12.89 -16.59 30.58
N GLU A 161 -11.89 -17.47 30.80
CA GLU A 161 -12.04 -18.72 31.54
C GLU A 161 -12.58 -18.47 32.97
N ARG A 162 -12.06 -17.49 33.70
CA ARG A 162 -12.52 -17.15 35.04
C ARG A 162 -13.98 -16.69 35.07
N ILE A 163 -14.42 -15.98 34.03
CA ILE A 163 -15.80 -15.54 33.90
C ILE A 163 -16.71 -16.75 33.53
N GLU A 164 -16.32 -17.57 32.58
CA GLU A 164 -17.10 -18.73 32.13
C GLU A 164 -17.23 -19.80 33.22
N THR A 165 -16.20 -19.96 34.05
CA THR A 165 -16.22 -20.87 35.22
C THR A 165 -16.87 -20.24 36.49
N GLN A 166 -17.43 -19.03 36.37
CA GLN A 166 -18.09 -18.29 37.45
C GLN A 166 -17.21 -18.01 38.68
N GLN A 167 -15.85 -18.01 38.50
CA GLN A 167 -14.93 -17.60 39.56
C GLN A 167 -14.99 -16.09 39.82
N ILE A 168 -15.38 -15.32 38.85
CA ILE A 168 -15.66 -13.88 38.93
C ILE A 168 -16.84 -13.54 38.00
N THR A 169 -17.59 -12.53 38.34
CA THR A 169 -18.62 -11.96 37.49
C THR A 169 -17.97 -11.10 36.39
N PHE A 170 -18.70 -10.80 35.31
CA PHE A 170 -18.19 -9.89 34.28
C PHE A 170 -17.93 -8.48 34.83
N ASP A 171 -18.79 -8.00 35.76
CA ASP A 171 -18.63 -6.68 36.39
C ASP A 171 -17.39 -6.61 37.29
N GLU A 172 -17.07 -7.66 38.03
CA GLU A 172 -15.83 -7.78 38.79
C GLU A 172 -14.62 -7.80 37.84
N ALA A 173 -14.72 -8.56 36.74
CA ALA A 173 -13.66 -8.59 35.73
C ALA A 173 -13.39 -7.21 35.12
N VAL A 174 -14.43 -6.44 34.80
CA VAL A 174 -14.31 -5.04 34.34
C VAL A 174 -13.60 -4.18 35.38
N SER A 175 -13.98 -4.30 36.66
CA SER A 175 -13.39 -3.51 37.74
C SER A 175 -11.89 -3.80 37.91
N ILE A 176 -11.48 -5.06 37.71
CA ILE A 176 -10.10 -5.51 37.88
C ILE A 176 -9.25 -5.22 36.64
N TYR A 177 -9.75 -5.56 35.44
CA TYR A 177 -8.93 -5.67 34.23
C TYR A 177 -9.08 -4.54 33.21
N VAL A 178 -10.12 -3.69 33.30
CA VAL A 178 -10.24 -2.55 32.39
C VAL A 178 -9.21 -1.50 32.74
N GLU A 179 -8.28 -1.28 31.82
CA GLU A 179 -7.15 -0.36 32.00
C GLU A 179 -7.49 1.09 31.64
N HIS A 180 -8.40 1.31 30.67
CA HIS A 180 -8.72 2.65 30.20
C HIS A 180 -9.70 3.37 31.16
N PRO A 181 -9.30 4.51 31.77
CA PRO A 181 -10.10 5.16 32.81
C PRO A 181 -11.53 5.51 32.39
N SER A 182 -11.73 6.05 31.18
CA SER A 182 -13.07 6.45 30.71
C SER A 182 -13.98 5.25 30.42
N ILE A 183 -13.43 4.08 30.09
CA ILE A 183 -14.19 2.84 29.91
C ILE A 183 -14.52 2.25 31.28
N LYS A 184 -13.57 2.28 32.20
CA LYS A 184 -13.76 1.82 33.58
C LYS A 184 -14.85 2.61 34.30
N LEU A 185 -14.88 3.95 34.16
CA LEU A 185 -15.92 4.82 34.72
C LEU A 185 -17.35 4.48 34.24
N ARG A 186 -17.46 3.90 33.06
CA ARG A 186 -18.73 3.44 32.48
C ARG A 186 -18.96 1.95 32.69
N ASN A 187 -18.25 1.32 33.63
CA ASN A 187 -18.33 -0.11 33.90
C ASN A 187 -18.16 -0.96 32.62
N GLY A 188 -17.28 -0.56 31.71
CA GLY A 188 -17.03 -1.26 30.44
C GLY A 188 -18.13 -1.08 29.38
N ILE A 189 -19.21 -0.34 29.69
CA ILE A 189 -20.36 -0.19 28.79
C ILE A 189 -20.02 0.66 27.57
N LEU A 190 -20.29 0.09 26.39
CA LEU A 190 -20.20 0.74 25.08
C LEU A 190 -21.55 0.62 24.35
N GLY A 191 -22.09 1.73 23.92
CA GLY A 191 -23.34 1.76 23.15
C GLY A 191 -24.36 2.82 23.59
N PRO A 192 -25.50 2.85 22.91
CA PRO A 192 -25.96 1.95 21.85
C PRO A 192 -25.17 2.12 20.53
N LEU A 193 -24.72 1.02 19.98
CA LEU A 193 -23.86 0.94 18.78
C LEU A 193 -24.69 0.52 17.55
N ARG A 194 -24.43 1.13 16.39
CA ARG A 194 -24.95 0.67 15.09
C ARG A 194 -23.91 -0.16 14.38
N TYR A 195 -24.33 -1.09 13.51
CA TYR A 195 -23.45 -1.87 12.66
C TYR A 195 -22.50 -0.96 11.84
N GLY A 196 -21.24 -1.33 11.74
CA GLY A 196 -20.20 -0.58 11.04
C GLY A 196 -19.56 0.56 11.85
N LYS A 197 -19.81 0.65 13.17
CA LYS A 197 -19.20 1.65 14.07
C LYS A 197 -18.00 1.15 14.87
N LEU A 198 -17.79 -0.15 14.89
CA LEU A 198 -16.65 -0.82 15.51
C LEU A 198 -15.70 -1.38 14.45
N PRO A 199 -14.47 -1.78 14.81
CA PRO A 199 -13.66 -2.64 13.96
C PRO A 199 -14.48 -3.84 13.46
N LYS A 200 -14.22 -4.24 12.19
CA LYS A 200 -15.04 -5.27 11.54
C LYS A 200 -15.06 -6.59 12.31
N GLU A 201 -13.92 -6.97 12.89
CA GLU A 201 -13.75 -8.19 13.69
C GLU A 201 -14.73 -8.23 14.88
N LEU A 202 -14.98 -7.08 15.50
CA LEU A 202 -15.96 -6.96 16.58
C LEU A 202 -17.40 -6.86 16.06
N ASN A 203 -17.63 -6.07 14.99
CA ASN A 203 -18.98 -5.92 14.44
C ASN A 203 -19.57 -7.27 14.07
N ASP A 204 -18.83 -8.11 13.35
CA ASP A 204 -19.34 -9.36 12.82
C ASP A 204 -19.70 -10.35 13.93
N VAL A 205 -18.93 -10.37 15.01
CA VAL A 205 -19.17 -11.27 16.14
C VAL A 205 -20.30 -10.75 17.04
N ILE A 206 -20.35 -9.43 17.30
CA ILE A 206 -21.38 -8.82 18.16
C ILE A 206 -22.76 -8.99 17.53
N TRP A 207 -22.91 -8.73 16.22
CA TRP A 207 -24.20 -8.83 15.55
C TRP A 207 -24.71 -10.27 15.36
N GLN A 208 -23.86 -11.25 15.61
CA GLN A 208 -24.23 -12.68 15.66
C GLN A 208 -24.44 -13.18 17.10
N SER A 209 -24.17 -12.34 18.11
CA SER A 209 -24.24 -12.74 19.52
C SER A 209 -25.65 -12.60 20.12
N SER A 210 -25.92 -13.40 21.13
CA SER A 210 -27.13 -13.31 21.98
C SER A 210 -26.84 -12.48 23.23
N PRO A 211 -27.86 -11.79 23.80
CA PRO A 211 -27.74 -11.14 25.10
C PRO A 211 -27.21 -12.10 26.16
N GLY A 212 -26.25 -11.67 26.96
CA GLY A 212 -25.61 -12.45 28.02
C GLY A 212 -24.45 -13.35 27.53
N GLN A 213 -24.29 -13.60 26.24
CA GLN A 213 -23.21 -14.41 25.70
C GLN A 213 -21.85 -13.70 25.90
N ILE A 214 -20.86 -14.45 26.40
CA ILE A 214 -19.47 -14.00 26.57
C ILE A 214 -18.69 -14.44 25.35
N ILE A 215 -18.01 -13.50 24.73
CA ILE A 215 -17.28 -13.71 23.48
C ILE A 215 -15.86 -13.16 23.60
N GLY A 216 -14.93 -13.78 22.90
CA GLY A 216 -13.53 -13.40 22.88
C GLY A 216 -12.60 -14.56 23.26
N PRO A 217 -11.29 -14.31 23.35
CA PRO A 217 -10.63 -13.08 22.95
C PRO A 217 -10.76 -12.81 21.46
N VAL A 218 -11.21 -11.61 21.08
CA VAL A 218 -11.22 -11.14 19.68
C VAL A 218 -10.09 -10.14 19.52
N GLU A 219 -9.16 -10.39 18.59
CA GLU A 219 -8.07 -9.48 18.32
C GLU A 219 -8.55 -8.31 17.45
N THR A 220 -8.15 -7.09 17.84
CA THR A 220 -8.27 -5.87 17.03
C THR A 220 -7.00 -5.04 17.16
N LYS A 221 -6.94 -3.94 16.43
CA LYS A 221 -5.84 -2.97 16.59
C LYS A 221 -5.73 -2.37 18.01
N PHE A 222 -6.75 -2.50 18.85
CA PHE A 222 -6.73 -1.99 20.23
C PHE A 222 -6.24 -3.01 21.25
N GLY A 223 -6.15 -4.29 20.88
CA GLY A 223 -5.78 -5.40 21.74
C GLY A 223 -6.76 -6.56 21.65
N TYR A 224 -6.79 -7.40 22.68
CA TYR A 224 -7.69 -8.54 22.77
C TYR A 224 -8.94 -8.18 23.57
N HIS A 225 -10.10 -8.31 22.94
CA HIS A 225 -11.41 -7.98 23.52
C HIS A 225 -12.09 -9.21 24.05
N ILE A 226 -12.61 -9.11 25.30
CA ILE A 226 -13.58 -10.03 25.87
C ILE A 226 -14.82 -9.19 26.11
N PHE A 227 -15.95 -9.55 25.54
CA PHE A 227 -17.18 -8.78 25.71
C PHE A 227 -18.41 -9.65 25.92
N ARG A 228 -19.43 -9.06 26.51
CA ARG A 228 -20.78 -9.62 26.53
C ARG A 228 -21.77 -8.63 25.92
N THR A 229 -22.77 -9.16 25.23
CA THR A 229 -23.92 -8.36 24.79
C THR A 229 -24.84 -8.11 25.95
N VAL A 230 -25.04 -6.84 26.32
CA VAL A 230 -25.92 -6.41 27.42
C VAL A 230 -27.36 -6.23 26.93
N LYS A 231 -27.51 -5.57 25.77
CA LYS A 231 -28.81 -5.26 25.20
C LYS A 231 -28.79 -5.24 23.69
N ARG A 232 -29.88 -5.71 23.08
CA ARG A 232 -30.17 -5.55 21.65
C ARG A 232 -31.49 -4.80 21.51
N GLU A 233 -31.53 -3.78 20.67
CA GLU A 233 -32.70 -2.96 20.37
C GLU A 233 -32.96 -2.93 18.88
N ASN A 234 -34.21 -3.15 18.48
CA ASN A 234 -34.61 -3.02 17.08
C ASN A 234 -34.80 -1.55 16.71
N ILE A 235 -34.54 -1.23 15.45
CA ILE A 235 -34.73 0.10 14.88
C ILE A 235 -35.72 -0.03 13.73
N ASP A 236 -36.76 0.76 13.75
CA ASP A 236 -37.64 0.92 12.59
C ASP A 236 -37.00 1.88 11.62
N ASP A 237 -36.68 1.40 10.39
CA ASP A 237 -36.19 2.24 9.31
C ASP A 237 -37.12 2.14 8.09
N PRO A 238 -37.91 3.20 7.81
CA PRO A 238 -38.88 3.21 6.71
C PRO A 238 -38.19 3.13 5.32
N LYS A 239 -36.86 3.38 5.22
CA LYS A 239 -36.11 3.38 3.96
C LYS A 239 -35.56 2.01 3.56
N GLN A 240 -35.90 0.96 4.30
CA GLN A 240 -35.27 -0.36 4.12
C GLN A 240 -35.55 -1.03 2.78
N GLN A 241 -36.69 -0.76 2.13
CA GLN A 241 -37.04 -1.44 0.87
C GLN A 241 -36.01 -1.24 -0.25
N ASN A 242 -35.27 -0.13 -0.27
CA ASN A 242 -34.22 0.16 -1.26
C ASN A 242 -32.78 -0.06 -0.71
N ARG A 243 -32.64 -0.53 0.53
CA ARG A 243 -31.36 -0.54 1.24
C ARG A 243 -30.34 -1.49 0.63
N LYS A 244 -30.78 -2.68 0.16
CA LYS A 244 -29.87 -3.68 -0.45
C LYS A 244 -29.06 -3.12 -1.64
N LYS A 245 -29.67 -2.31 -2.50
CA LYS A 245 -29.00 -1.70 -3.65
C LYS A 245 -27.95 -0.68 -3.23
N SER A 246 -28.24 0.15 -2.22
CA SER A 246 -27.30 1.14 -1.68
C SER A 246 -26.15 0.47 -0.91
N ILE A 247 -26.41 -0.57 -0.12
CA ILE A 247 -25.39 -1.35 0.58
C ILE A 247 -24.35 -1.90 -0.39
N LYS A 248 -24.79 -2.49 -1.52
CA LYS A 248 -23.87 -3.00 -2.56
C LYS A 248 -22.92 -1.93 -3.08
N LYS A 249 -23.43 -0.71 -3.32
CA LYS A 249 -22.61 0.43 -3.73
C LYS A 249 -21.66 0.90 -2.62
N GLU A 250 -22.14 0.92 -1.39
CA GLU A 250 -21.37 1.35 -0.22
C GLU A 250 -20.22 0.40 0.11
N ILE A 251 -20.44 -0.92 0.01
CA ILE A 251 -19.38 -1.92 0.19
C ILE A 251 -18.30 -1.76 -0.88
N LYS A 252 -18.68 -1.59 -2.16
CA LYS A 252 -17.73 -1.32 -3.25
C LYS A 252 -16.97 -0.02 -3.07
N GLY A 253 -17.55 0.94 -2.36
CA GLY A 253 -16.91 2.20 -1.95
C GLY A 253 -16.09 2.12 -0.67
N GLY A 254 -15.81 0.91 -0.14
CA GLY A 254 -14.98 0.69 1.06
C GLY A 254 -15.73 0.77 2.40
N ARG A 255 -17.06 1.07 2.40
CA ARG A 255 -17.83 1.08 3.65
C ARG A 255 -17.95 -0.34 4.22
N TYR A 256 -17.95 -0.46 5.55
CA TYR A 256 -17.97 -1.69 6.35
C TYR A 256 -16.69 -2.52 6.31
N GLY A 257 -15.63 -2.10 5.61
CA GLY A 257 -14.32 -2.76 5.59
C GLY A 257 -14.25 -4.10 4.84
N PHE A 258 -15.30 -4.55 4.16
CA PHE A 258 -15.28 -5.84 3.47
C PHE A 258 -14.31 -5.90 2.29
N LEU A 259 -14.15 -4.80 1.54
CA LEU A 259 -13.18 -4.74 0.46
C LEU A 259 -11.76 -4.69 1.01
N ASP A 260 -11.53 -3.91 2.05
CA ASP A 260 -10.23 -3.80 2.72
C ASP A 260 -9.83 -5.16 3.30
N GLU A 261 -10.75 -5.84 4.02
CA GLU A 261 -10.52 -7.20 4.51
C GLU A 261 -10.20 -8.19 3.40
N TYR A 262 -10.92 -8.13 2.27
CA TYR A 262 -10.66 -9.00 1.13
C TYR A 262 -9.28 -8.74 0.54
N THR A 263 -8.89 -7.48 0.37
CA THR A 263 -7.55 -7.13 -0.16
C THR A 263 -6.44 -7.52 0.80
N ASP A 264 -6.63 -7.31 2.11
CA ASP A 264 -5.68 -7.72 3.15
C ASP A 264 -5.54 -9.25 3.21
N LEU A 265 -6.66 -9.98 3.16
CA LEU A 265 -6.65 -11.44 3.14
C LEU A 265 -5.92 -12.00 1.91
N GLN A 266 -6.14 -11.40 0.72
CA GLN A 266 -5.42 -11.81 -0.49
C GLN A 266 -3.92 -11.53 -0.36
N ALA A 267 -3.53 -10.38 0.15
CA ALA A 267 -2.13 -10.03 0.38
C ALA A 267 -1.46 -10.97 1.40
N GLU A 268 -2.15 -11.32 2.47
CA GLU A 268 -1.71 -12.29 3.48
C GLU A 268 -1.54 -13.70 2.86
N GLN A 269 -2.52 -14.15 2.05
CA GLN A 269 -2.44 -15.42 1.34
C GLN A 269 -1.23 -15.48 0.40
N TRP A 270 -0.96 -14.41 -0.34
CA TRP A 270 0.23 -14.35 -1.21
C TRP A 270 1.52 -14.33 -0.40
N PHE A 271 1.54 -13.58 0.69
CA PHE A 271 2.69 -13.55 1.60
C PHE A 271 3.03 -14.97 2.10
N HIS A 272 2.04 -15.70 2.60
CA HIS A 272 2.22 -17.09 3.04
C HIS A 272 2.56 -18.05 1.89
N ALA A 273 1.96 -17.89 0.72
CA ALA A 273 2.28 -18.69 -0.47
C ALA A 273 3.73 -18.53 -0.94
N PHE A 274 4.36 -17.39 -0.62
CA PHE A 274 5.80 -17.18 -0.81
C PHE A 274 6.65 -17.59 0.41
N GLY A 275 6.10 -18.33 1.36
CA GLY A 275 6.79 -18.73 2.58
C GLY A 275 7.08 -17.56 3.51
N GLY A 276 6.18 -16.57 3.51
CA GLY A 276 6.27 -15.39 4.34
C GLY A 276 5.96 -15.68 5.81
N GLU A 277 6.77 -15.12 6.70
CA GLU A 277 6.63 -15.18 8.16
C GLU A 277 7.07 -13.86 8.76
N ILE A 278 6.32 -13.32 9.71
CA ILE A 278 6.67 -12.10 10.46
C ILE A 278 7.10 -12.51 11.86
N HIS A 279 8.31 -12.11 12.25
CA HIS A 279 8.87 -12.39 13.57
C HIS A 279 8.45 -11.29 14.55
N VAL A 280 7.25 -11.42 15.11
CA VAL A 280 6.61 -10.40 15.95
C VAL A 280 7.46 -10.05 17.18
N ASP A 281 8.06 -11.06 17.82
CA ASP A 281 8.89 -10.87 19.02
C ASP A 281 10.19 -10.12 18.68
N GLU A 282 10.75 -10.29 17.49
CA GLU A 282 11.93 -9.57 17.02
C GLU A 282 11.62 -8.08 16.74
N ILE A 283 10.43 -7.79 16.19
CA ILE A 283 9.98 -6.40 16.01
C ILE A 283 9.76 -5.71 17.36
N ASP A 284 9.19 -6.42 18.32
CA ASP A 284 9.01 -5.92 19.68
C ASP A 284 10.35 -5.66 20.36
N THR A 285 11.32 -6.55 20.19
CA THR A 285 12.69 -6.40 20.69
C THR A 285 13.39 -5.20 20.05
N LEU A 286 13.32 -5.04 18.73
CA LEU A 286 13.85 -3.88 18.02
C LEU A 286 13.30 -2.56 18.59
N TRP A 287 11.99 -2.52 18.85
CA TRP A 287 11.34 -1.36 19.43
C TRP A 287 11.88 -1.03 20.82
N GLN A 288 12.04 -2.04 21.69
CA GLN A 288 12.57 -1.88 23.05
C GLN A 288 14.03 -1.39 23.03
N ILE A 289 14.86 -1.90 22.11
CA ILE A 289 16.23 -1.43 21.93
C ILE A 289 16.24 0.05 21.52
N ALA A 290 15.40 0.43 20.54
CA ALA A 290 15.28 1.80 20.09
C ALA A 290 14.86 2.76 21.24
N ASP A 291 13.94 2.32 22.10
CA ASP A 291 13.50 3.06 23.29
C ASP A 291 14.65 3.20 24.30
N SER A 292 15.34 2.12 24.61
CA SER A 292 16.46 2.11 25.54
C SER A 292 17.64 2.99 25.10
N LEU A 293 17.86 3.13 23.80
CA LEU A 293 18.86 4.01 23.20
C LEU A 293 18.40 5.48 23.12
N GLY A 294 17.19 5.79 23.56
CA GLY A 294 16.66 7.15 23.53
C GLY A 294 16.47 7.70 22.10
N LEU A 295 16.19 6.86 21.11
CA LEU A 295 16.06 7.29 19.72
C LEU A 295 14.74 8.07 19.44
N PHE A 296 13.85 8.17 20.42
CA PHE A 296 12.60 8.94 20.36
C PHE A 296 12.81 10.42 20.65
N VAL A 297 13.72 11.06 19.92
CA VAL A 297 14.19 12.44 20.20
C VAL A 297 13.18 13.52 19.85
N THR A 298 12.12 13.21 19.14
CA THR A 298 11.13 14.19 18.69
C THR A 298 9.71 13.82 19.11
N PRO A 299 8.78 14.79 19.25
CA PRO A 299 7.37 14.50 19.46
C PRO A 299 6.75 13.61 18.37
N ASN A 300 7.39 13.54 17.20
CA ASN A 300 6.97 12.76 16.04
C ASN A 300 7.43 11.29 16.09
N GLY A 301 8.17 10.87 17.14
CA GLY A 301 8.67 9.51 17.28
C GLY A 301 9.98 9.24 16.52
N ILE A 302 10.26 7.97 16.28
CA ILE A 302 11.47 7.50 15.58
C ILE A 302 11.19 7.33 14.08
N SER A 303 12.12 7.81 13.22
CA SER A 303 12.04 7.54 11.79
C SER A 303 12.48 6.11 11.46
N ILE A 304 11.98 5.55 10.36
CA ILE A 304 12.41 4.23 9.88
C ILE A 304 13.93 4.15 9.69
N HIS A 305 14.55 5.22 9.20
CA HIS A 305 16.00 5.30 8.98
C HIS A 305 16.80 5.32 10.29
N SER A 306 16.24 5.89 11.35
CA SER A 306 16.91 5.94 12.65
C SER A 306 16.99 4.56 13.33
N LEU A 307 16.18 3.60 12.90
CA LEU A 307 16.22 2.23 13.42
C LEU A 307 17.53 1.50 13.07
N ASP A 308 18.24 1.93 12.04
CA ASP A 308 19.58 1.39 11.72
C ASP A 308 20.58 1.62 12.88
N LYS A 309 20.41 2.70 13.64
CA LYS A 309 21.26 3.02 14.79
C LYS A 309 21.15 2.02 15.96
N THR A 310 20.14 1.15 15.94
CA THR A 310 20.00 0.08 16.93
C THR A 310 21.06 -1.01 16.75
N ASN A 311 21.68 -1.11 15.58
CA ASN A 311 22.57 -2.22 15.17
C ASN A 311 21.89 -3.59 15.33
N TYR A 312 20.57 -3.65 15.29
CA TYR A 312 19.81 -4.88 15.44
C TYR A 312 19.76 -5.65 14.12
N ASN A 313 20.32 -6.86 14.12
CA ASN A 313 20.52 -7.65 12.89
C ASN A 313 19.66 -8.92 12.81
N SER A 314 18.87 -9.22 13.86
CA SER A 314 17.93 -10.34 13.77
C SER A 314 16.89 -10.08 12.67
N PRO A 315 16.48 -11.11 11.92
CA PRO A 315 15.49 -10.95 10.88
C PRO A 315 14.12 -10.63 11.48
N LEU A 316 13.48 -9.57 11.00
CA LEU A 316 12.15 -9.16 11.42
C LEU A 316 11.06 -9.93 10.67
N ALA A 317 11.42 -10.52 9.55
CA ALA A 317 10.55 -11.35 8.72
C ALA A 317 11.36 -12.28 7.84
N LYS A 318 10.66 -13.23 7.19
CA LYS A 318 11.20 -14.12 6.18
C LYS A 318 10.26 -14.18 4.99
N ILE A 319 10.79 -14.27 3.77
CA ILE A 319 10.02 -14.53 2.54
C ILE A 319 10.92 -15.22 1.50
N ASN A 320 10.41 -16.20 0.75
CA ASN A 320 11.20 -16.98 -0.23
C ASN A 320 12.52 -17.52 0.35
N ASN A 321 12.52 -18.00 1.58
CA ASN A 321 13.71 -18.42 2.32
C ASN A 321 14.77 -17.33 2.56
N GLN A 322 14.46 -16.06 2.28
CA GLN A 322 15.31 -14.92 2.58
C GLN A 322 14.91 -14.32 3.93
N ASN A 323 15.87 -14.17 4.82
CA ASN A 323 15.73 -13.44 6.07
C ASN A 323 15.80 -11.93 5.81
N LEU A 324 14.89 -11.17 6.40
CA LEU A 324 14.71 -9.74 6.17
C LEU A 324 15.04 -8.96 7.46
N PRO A 325 16.27 -8.45 7.61
CA PRO A 325 16.65 -7.57 8.72
C PRO A 325 16.07 -6.16 8.53
N ILE A 326 16.22 -5.29 9.53
CA ILE A 326 15.74 -3.89 9.45
C ILE A 326 16.34 -3.11 8.25
N SER A 327 17.57 -3.38 7.88
CA SER A 327 18.23 -2.76 6.71
C SER A 327 17.47 -3.02 5.40
N TRP A 328 16.87 -4.21 5.23
CA TRP A 328 16.04 -4.53 4.08
C TRP A 328 14.78 -3.64 4.07
N PHE A 329 14.12 -3.45 5.21
CA PHE A 329 12.93 -2.59 5.32
C PHE A 329 13.25 -1.12 5.04
N ILE A 330 14.41 -0.64 5.51
CA ILE A 330 14.89 0.72 5.22
C ILE A 330 15.11 0.91 3.71
N ASP A 331 15.73 -0.06 3.04
CA ASP A 331 15.91 -0.07 1.58
C ASP A 331 14.55 -0.10 0.84
N GLN A 332 13.62 -0.94 1.28
CA GLN A 332 12.27 -0.97 0.72
C GLN A 332 11.48 0.31 0.96
N ALA A 333 11.66 0.98 2.10
CA ALA A 333 11.01 2.26 2.36
C ALA A 333 11.40 3.31 1.32
N LYS A 334 12.69 3.40 0.97
CA LYS A 334 13.20 4.26 -0.10
C LYS A 334 12.57 3.91 -1.45
N LYS A 335 12.57 2.63 -1.82
CA LYS A 335 12.05 2.12 -3.11
C LYS A 335 10.54 2.21 -3.26
N GLN A 336 9.79 2.19 -2.16
CA GLN A 336 8.34 2.33 -2.15
C GLN A 336 7.88 3.78 -1.92
N GLY A 337 8.78 4.66 -1.45
CA GLY A 337 8.58 6.10 -1.25
C GLY A 337 7.53 6.48 -0.19
N THR A 338 6.45 5.72 -0.10
CA THR A 338 5.34 5.94 0.86
C THR A 338 5.81 5.90 2.31
N TYR A 339 6.83 5.07 2.61
CA TYR A 339 7.32 4.82 3.96
C TYR A 339 8.63 5.54 4.28
N ASP A 340 9.28 6.14 3.29
CA ASP A 340 10.59 6.78 3.43
C ASP A 340 10.62 7.91 4.48
N LYS A 341 9.48 8.61 4.64
CA LYS A 341 9.29 9.65 5.65
C LYS A 341 8.47 9.18 6.86
N SER A 342 8.31 7.87 7.04
CA SER A 342 7.53 7.32 8.15
C SER A 342 8.24 7.54 9.49
N ASN A 343 7.48 8.05 10.46
CA ASN A 343 7.88 8.18 11.85
C ASN A 343 6.91 7.39 12.73
N PHE A 344 7.44 6.76 13.76
CA PHE A 344 6.70 5.88 14.64
C PHE A 344 6.70 6.40 16.07
N VAL A 345 5.54 6.77 16.56
CA VAL A 345 5.33 7.15 17.98
C VAL A 345 4.95 5.96 18.86
N LYS A 346 4.66 4.81 18.25
CA LYS A 346 4.28 3.56 18.91
C LYS A 346 4.76 2.35 18.10
N ALA A 347 5.11 1.27 18.79
CA ALA A 347 5.45 -0.02 18.17
C ALA A 347 4.36 -0.55 17.24
N TYR A 348 3.08 -0.25 17.53
CA TYR A 348 1.94 -0.54 16.67
C TYR A 348 2.12 -0.02 15.23
N PHE A 349 2.54 1.24 15.09
CA PHE A 349 2.71 1.82 13.74
C PHE A 349 3.91 1.22 13.02
N LEU A 350 5.01 0.95 13.72
CA LEU A 350 6.14 0.23 13.14
C LEU A 350 5.71 -1.14 12.63
N TYR A 351 5.11 -1.97 13.47
CA TYR A 351 4.65 -3.31 13.11
C TYR A 351 3.75 -3.32 11.87
N ASN A 352 2.73 -2.45 11.86
CA ASN A 352 1.80 -2.40 10.73
C ASN A 352 2.44 -1.87 9.44
N THR A 353 3.39 -0.91 9.56
CA THR A 353 4.15 -0.44 8.39
C THR A 353 5.01 -1.56 7.81
N LEU A 354 5.74 -2.31 8.64
CA LEU A 354 6.54 -3.44 8.17
C LEU A 354 5.67 -4.52 7.54
N LYS A 355 4.52 -4.83 8.14
CA LYS A 355 3.53 -5.76 7.58
C LYS A 355 2.99 -5.29 6.23
N ASP A 356 2.59 -4.03 6.10
CA ASP A 356 2.09 -3.47 4.84
C ASP A 356 3.17 -3.49 3.74
N MET A 357 4.43 -3.18 4.08
CA MET A 357 5.55 -3.30 3.15
C MET A 357 5.73 -4.72 2.61
N LEU A 358 5.58 -5.74 3.46
CA LEU A 358 5.65 -7.15 3.08
C LEU A 358 4.47 -7.56 2.19
N HIS A 359 3.26 -7.10 2.51
CA HIS A 359 2.06 -7.35 1.71
C HIS A 359 2.19 -6.74 0.32
N ARG A 360 2.65 -5.49 0.20
CA ARG A 360 2.89 -4.82 -1.08
C ARG A 360 3.99 -5.54 -1.88
N TYR A 361 5.06 -5.95 -1.23
CA TYR A 361 6.12 -6.74 -1.86
C TYR A 361 5.59 -8.07 -2.41
N SER A 362 4.79 -8.79 -1.62
CA SER A 362 4.16 -10.05 -2.04
C SER A 362 3.19 -9.85 -3.20
N ALA A 363 2.43 -8.77 -3.20
CA ALA A 363 1.53 -8.42 -4.30
C ALA A 363 2.28 -8.16 -5.61
N ILE A 364 3.45 -7.49 -5.55
CA ILE A 364 4.33 -7.30 -6.70
C ILE A 364 4.88 -8.63 -7.20
N MET A 365 5.34 -9.50 -6.29
CA MET A 365 5.83 -10.84 -6.64
C MET A 365 4.71 -11.68 -7.29
N TRP A 366 3.49 -11.58 -6.78
CA TRP A 366 2.33 -12.25 -7.34
C TRP A 366 2.02 -11.73 -8.75
N PHE A 367 2.05 -10.40 -8.96
CA PHE A 367 1.92 -9.79 -10.29
C PHE A 367 2.94 -10.39 -11.26
N GLU A 368 4.23 -10.44 -10.89
CA GLU A 368 5.30 -10.92 -11.77
C GLU A 368 5.15 -12.41 -12.16
N LYS A 369 4.64 -13.23 -11.24
CA LYS A 369 4.41 -14.66 -11.51
C LYS A 369 3.17 -14.93 -12.39
N ASN A 370 2.18 -14.03 -12.40
CA ASN A 370 0.88 -14.30 -13.05
C ASN A 370 0.76 -13.60 -14.41
N LYS A 371 1.62 -14.02 -15.35
CA LYS A 371 1.70 -13.47 -16.71
C LYS A 371 0.44 -13.66 -17.56
N THR A 372 -0.41 -14.61 -17.22
CA THR A 372 -1.68 -14.88 -17.92
C THR A 372 -2.83 -14.01 -17.42
N ILE A 373 -2.75 -13.54 -16.17
CA ILE A 373 -3.78 -12.67 -15.55
C ILE A 373 -3.59 -11.23 -15.98
N PHE A 374 -2.32 -10.79 -16.09
CA PHE A 374 -1.98 -9.40 -16.34
C PHE A 374 -1.41 -9.20 -17.74
N ASP A 375 -1.84 -8.12 -18.39
CA ASP A 375 -1.17 -7.62 -19.60
C ASP A 375 0.14 -6.90 -19.20
N HIS A 376 1.20 -7.70 -19.08
CA HIS A 376 2.53 -7.22 -18.72
C HIS A 376 3.08 -6.22 -19.76
N LYS A 377 2.82 -6.44 -21.06
CA LYS A 377 3.25 -5.52 -22.13
C LYS A 377 2.64 -4.14 -21.94
N LYS A 378 1.32 -4.10 -21.71
CA LYS A 378 0.62 -2.83 -21.42
C LYS A 378 1.12 -2.18 -20.14
N THR A 379 1.39 -2.96 -19.10
CA THR A 379 1.90 -2.43 -17.82
C THR A 379 3.31 -1.86 -17.99
N HIS A 380 4.22 -2.57 -18.65
CA HIS A 380 5.58 -2.07 -18.92
C HIS A 380 5.57 -0.78 -19.76
N ARG A 381 4.68 -0.70 -20.75
CA ARG A 381 4.49 0.51 -21.54
C ARG A 381 4.06 1.71 -20.69
N LEU A 382 3.10 1.51 -19.78
CA LEU A 382 2.65 2.55 -18.85
C LEU A 382 3.75 2.96 -17.85
N ILE A 383 4.55 1.99 -17.39
CA ILE A 383 5.71 2.26 -16.55
C ILE A 383 6.69 3.16 -17.32
N LYS A 384 7.06 2.78 -18.54
CA LYS A 384 7.98 3.56 -19.38
C LYS A 384 7.49 5.00 -19.55
N ILE A 385 6.22 5.20 -19.93
CA ILE A 385 5.63 6.53 -20.08
C ILE A 385 5.76 7.38 -18.80
N LYS A 386 5.51 6.78 -17.64
CA LYS A 386 5.63 7.48 -16.35
C LYS A 386 7.07 7.81 -15.98
N GLN A 387 8.00 6.95 -16.35
CA GLN A 387 9.43 7.17 -16.15
C GLN A 387 9.96 8.27 -17.09
N GLU A 388 9.52 8.31 -18.34
CA GLU A 388 9.81 9.40 -19.29
C GLU A 388 9.34 10.76 -18.73
N ASP A 389 8.10 10.83 -18.25
CA ASP A 389 7.56 12.05 -17.63
C ASP A 389 8.39 12.49 -16.42
N TYR A 390 8.69 11.56 -15.51
CA TYR A 390 9.46 11.84 -14.30
C TYR A 390 10.89 12.31 -14.59
N LEU A 391 11.60 11.63 -15.51
CA LEU A 391 12.95 12.00 -15.87
C LEU A 391 13.02 13.35 -16.57
N PHE A 392 12.05 13.66 -17.43
CA PHE A 392 11.95 14.96 -18.07
C PHE A 392 11.76 16.08 -17.03
N ASP A 393 10.81 15.94 -16.12
CA ASP A 393 10.54 16.93 -15.07
C ASP A 393 11.76 17.12 -14.15
N THR A 394 12.45 16.00 -13.84
CA THR A 394 13.66 16.02 -13.01
C THR A 394 14.82 16.73 -13.72
N PHE A 395 15.05 16.42 -14.99
CA PHE A 395 16.07 17.08 -15.82
C PHE A 395 15.84 18.59 -15.90
N MET A 396 14.61 18.99 -16.26
CA MET A 396 14.25 20.41 -16.39
C MET A 396 14.48 21.16 -15.08
N LYS A 397 14.11 20.55 -13.95
CA LYS A 397 14.34 21.12 -12.63
C LYS A 397 15.84 21.27 -12.32
N GLN A 398 16.64 20.24 -12.58
CA GLN A 398 18.09 20.30 -12.34
C GLN A 398 18.78 21.36 -13.18
N GLU A 399 18.40 21.51 -14.45
CA GLU A 399 18.96 22.55 -15.32
C GLU A 399 18.62 23.95 -14.82
N MET A 400 17.39 24.20 -14.38
CA MET A 400 16.99 25.48 -13.77
C MET A 400 17.65 25.74 -12.40
N GLU A 401 17.97 24.68 -11.64
CA GLU A 401 18.70 24.82 -10.36
C GLU A 401 20.19 25.12 -10.58
N LYS A 402 20.82 24.65 -11.69
CA LYS A 402 22.20 24.99 -12.07
C LYS A 402 22.33 26.46 -12.47
N ASP A 403 21.30 26.99 -13.14
CA ASP A 403 21.27 28.38 -13.60
C ASP A 403 19.84 28.91 -13.56
N SER A 404 19.54 29.70 -12.54
CA SER A 404 18.20 30.26 -12.30
C SER A 404 17.73 31.28 -13.36
N THR A 405 18.61 31.67 -14.29
CA THR A 405 18.25 32.55 -15.42
C THR A 405 17.70 31.77 -16.62
N LEU A 406 17.83 30.45 -16.62
CA LEU A 406 17.33 29.62 -17.71
C LEU A 406 15.81 29.52 -17.68
N THR A 407 15.21 29.69 -18.85
CA THR A 407 13.79 29.40 -19.07
C THR A 407 13.64 28.03 -19.71
N ASN A 408 12.44 27.43 -19.58
CA ASN A 408 12.14 26.16 -20.25
C ASN A 408 12.47 26.22 -21.76
N SER A 409 12.12 27.30 -22.45
CA SER A 409 12.36 27.42 -23.89
C SER A 409 13.86 27.42 -24.21
N VAL A 410 14.72 28.01 -23.39
CA VAL A 410 16.17 28.02 -23.60
C VAL A 410 16.73 26.61 -23.44
N ILE A 411 16.30 25.87 -22.40
CA ILE A 411 16.73 24.50 -22.15
C ILE A 411 16.30 23.58 -23.31
N LEU A 412 15.04 23.69 -23.75
CA LEU A 412 14.52 22.90 -24.86
C LEU A 412 15.22 23.20 -26.18
N ASN A 413 15.52 24.48 -26.46
CA ASN A 413 16.29 24.86 -27.65
C ASN A 413 17.72 24.31 -27.62
N ARG A 414 18.38 24.29 -26.46
CA ARG A 414 19.72 23.64 -26.34
C ARG A 414 19.62 22.14 -26.65
N LEU A 415 18.63 21.44 -26.11
CA LEU A 415 18.39 20.02 -26.41
C LEU A 415 18.11 19.81 -27.92
N ALA A 416 17.29 20.67 -28.54
CA ALA A 416 17.00 20.55 -29.96
C ALA A 416 18.26 20.64 -30.83
N ILE A 417 19.14 21.58 -30.50
CA ILE A 417 20.45 21.75 -31.21
C ILE A 417 21.38 20.57 -30.90
N GLN A 418 21.48 20.18 -29.63
CA GLN A 418 22.40 19.11 -29.19
C GLN A 418 22.09 17.75 -29.85
N TYR A 419 20.82 17.48 -30.07
CA TYR A 419 20.32 16.19 -30.57
C TYR A 419 19.81 16.26 -32.03
N ASP A 420 20.14 17.32 -32.78
CA ASP A 420 19.74 17.52 -34.19
C ASP A 420 18.24 17.24 -34.40
N LEU A 421 17.41 17.86 -33.55
CA LEU A 421 15.96 17.63 -33.54
C LEU A 421 15.29 18.17 -34.79
N GLU A 422 14.72 17.30 -35.59
CA GLU A 422 13.86 17.61 -36.73
C GLU A 422 12.43 17.20 -36.45
N ILE A 423 11.51 18.15 -36.47
CA ILE A 423 10.06 17.89 -36.34
C ILE A 423 9.41 18.00 -37.69
N ASN A 424 8.65 16.98 -38.07
CA ASN A 424 7.87 17.00 -39.30
C ASN A 424 6.59 17.81 -39.08
N ASP A 425 6.56 19.05 -39.57
CA ASP A 425 5.45 20.00 -39.46
C ASP A 425 4.38 19.80 -40.59
N HIS A 426 4.64 18.94 -41.56
CA HIS A 426 3.64 18.53 -42.53
C HIS A 426 2.83 17.35 -41.98
N LEU A 427 1.55 17.60 -41.64
CA LEU A 427 0.60 16.53 -41.35
C LEU A 427 0.52 15.57 -42.54
N PRO A 428 0.88 14.28 -42.35
CA PRO A 428 0.54 13.30 -43.37
C PRO A 428 -0.99 13.20 -43.40
N GLN A 429 -1.58 13.33 -44.62
CA GLN A 429 -3.02 13.18 -44.81
C GLN A 429 -3.47 11.88 -44.11
N LEU A 430 -4.46 12.00 -43.22
CA LEU A 430 -5.14 10.88 -42.60
C LEU A 430 -5.97 10.17 -43.69
N ASN A 431 -5.40 9.14 -44.35
CA ASN A 431 -6.17 8.21 -45.17
C ASN A 431 -6.81 7.14 -44.31
#